data_27a744502c5e6c5880d56d98ed6ea9ff
#
_entry.id   27a744502c5e6c5880d56d98ed6ea9ff
#
_cell.length_a   1.000
_cell.length_b   1.000
_cell.length_c   1.000
_cell.angle_alpha   90.00
_cell.angle_beta   90.00
_cell.angle_gamma   90.00
#
_symmetry.space_group_name_H-M   'P 1'
#
loop_
_entity.id
_entity.type
_entity.pdbx_description
1 polymer ?
#
loop_
_entity_poly.entity_id
_entity_poly.type
_entity_poly.pdbx_seq_one_letter_code
_entity_poly.pdbx_strand_id
1 'polypeptide(L)'
;MSRAAILSKIATATSALKTKAPRPDYDAAITHSAPKLAGRDLWEIFSRNLAAVNGRSMQSVAELATFLASSGQSHGYCDPALYERVGAPLAAAGLTVETSYERGRYDDYQFGITRASGAIAESGTLILDDERTSRRLAALSPWVHVAVLERGTIHRTIADALAALGDSTNIIWVTGPSKTADVEGILIEGVHGPGEQIALVL
;
A
#
# COMPACT_ATOMS: atom_id res chain seq x y z
N MET A 1 11.99 -24.02 12.61
CA MET A 1 13.28 -23.67 13.28
C MET A 1 13.08 -22.32 13.96
N SER A 2 13.42 -22.19 15.25
CA SER A 2 13.22 -20.92 15.97
C SER A 2 14.25 -19.85 15.54
N ARG A 3 13.91 -18.55 15.72
CA ARG A 3 14.84 -17.43 15.49
C ARG A 3 16.18 -17.65 16.23
N ALA A 4 16.12 -18.07 17.50
CA ALA A 4 17.31 -18.34 18.30
C ALA A 4 18.22 -19.41 17.68
N ALA A 5 17.63 -20.49 17.16
CA ALA A 5 18.40 -21.56 16.50
C ALA A 5 19.06 -21.09 15.21
N ILE A 6 18.42 -20.21 14.43
CA ILE A 6 19.00 -19.62 13.22
C ILE A 6 20.17 -18.72 13.59
N LEU A 7 19.98 -17.81 14.53
CA LEU A 7 21.02 -16.89 14.97
C LEU A 7 22.23 -17.63 15.58
N SER A 8 22.00 -18.70 16.34
CA SER A 8 23.05 -19.55 16.88
C SER A 8 23.87 -20.20 15.78
N LYS A 9 23.23 -20.75 14.74
CA LYS A 9 23.94 -21.33 13.58
C LYS A 9 24.79 -20.31 12.86
N ILE A 10 24.26 -19.09 12.63
CA ILE A 10 25.00 -17.98 12.01
C ILE A 10 26.20 -17.61 12.88
N ALA A 11 26.00 -17.41 14.17
CA ALA A 11 27.08 -17.09 15.11
C ALA A 11 28.19 -18.15 15.10
N THR A 12 27.83 -19.45 15.10
CA THR A 12 28.79 -20.57 15.00
C THR A 12 29.53 -20.53 13.67
N ALA A 13 28.84 -20.37 12.55
CA ALA A 13 29.45 -20.33 11.23
C ALA A 13 30.41 -19.14 11.04
N THR A 14 30.11 -18.01 11.69
CA THR A 14 30.95 -16.81 11.58
C THR A 14 32.02 -16.69 12.67
N SER A 15 32.03 -17.56 13.67
CA SER A 15 33.00 -17.52 14.79
C SER A 15 34.43 -17.65 14.34
N ALA A 16 34.71 -18.40 13.26
CA ALA A 16 36.04 -18.60 12.71
C ALA A 16 36.60 -17.43 11.89
N LEU A 17 35.75 -16.40 11.61
CA LEU A 17 36.20 -15.23 10.89
C LEU A 17 37.13 -14.38 11.77
N LYS A 18 38.41 -14.32 11.39
CA LYS A 18 39.43 -13.56 12.12
C LYS A 18 39.16 -12.02 12.08
N THR A 19 38.54 -11.55 11.00
CA THR A 19 38.22 -10.15 10.81
C THR A 19 36.76 -10.05 10.34
N LYS A 20 35.96 -9.27 11.05
CA LYS A 20 34.61 -8.89 10.58
C LYS A 20 34.73 -7.49 9.97
N ALA A 21 34.23 -7.35 8.76
CA ALA A 21 34.12 -6.01 8.17
C ALA A 21 33.29 -5.11 9.10
N PRO A 22 33.75 -3.92 9.46
CA PRO A 22 32.94 -2.98 10.21
C PRO A 22 31.69 -2.63 9.40
N ARG A 23 30.62 -2.30 10.10
CA ARG A 23 29.44 -1.73 9.42
C ARG A 23 29.91 -0.45 8.73
N PRO A 24 29.64 -0.27 7.43
CA PRO A 24 29.98 0.97 6.75
C PRO A 24 29.32 2.14 7.48
N ASP A 25 30.11 3.18 7.75
CA ASP A 25 29.59 4.46 8.18
C ASP A 25 29.26 5.25 6.93
N TYR A 26 27.98 5.54 6.73
CA TYR A 26 27.51 6.34 5.60
C TYR A 26 26.49 7.37 6.10
N ASP A 27 26.55 8.53 5.49
CA ASP A 27 25.54 9.55 5.72
C ASP A 27 24.18 9.05 5.20
N ALA A 28 23.25 8.76 6.12
CA ALA A 28 21.90 8.36 5.76
C ALA A 28 21.20 9.39 4.86
N ALA A 29 21.60 10.65 4.89
CA ALA A 29 21.07 11.69 4.01
C ALA A 29 21.35 11.43 2.52
N ILE A 30 22.35 10.62 2.18
CA ILE A 30 22.63 10.23 0.78
C ILE A 30 21.44 9.44 0.20
N THR A 31 20.74 8.66 1.03
CA THR A 31 19.60 7.85 0.60
C THR A 31 18.26 8.58 0.73
N HIS A 32 18.24 9.79 1.28
CA HIS A 32 17.04 10.55 1.55
C HIS A 32 16.80 11.66 0.55
N SER A 33 15.58 11.79 0.06
CA SER A 33 15.10 12.97 -0.66
C SER A 33 14.56 14.05 0.27
N ALA A 34 14.63 13.85 1.60
CA ALA A 34 14.07 14.75 2.60
C ALA A 34 14.42 16.24 2.42
N PRO A 35 15.67 16.64 2.12
CA PRO A 35 15.99 18.04 1.87
C PRO A 35 15.26 18.64 0.67
N LYS A 36 15.04 17.83 -0.38
CA LYS A 36 14.30 18.25 -1.60
C LYS A 36 12.81 18.38 -1.35
N LEU A 37 12.30 17.74 -0.32
CA LEU A 37 10.87 17.72 0.06
C LEU A 37 10.56 18.71 1.19
N ALA A 38 11.56 19.39 1.76
CA ALA A 38 11.36 20.31 2.87
C ALA A 38 10.42 21.45 2.49
N GLY A 39 9.51 21.82 3.40
CA GLY A 39 8.59 22.94 3.22
C GLY A 39 7.45 22.72 2.21
N ARG A 40 7.31 21.54 1.61
CA ARG A 40 6.25 21.21 0.67
C ARG A 40 5.11 20.44 1.37
N ASP A 41 3.89 20.58 0.86
CA ASP A 41 2.73 19.79 1.30
C ASP A 41 2.95 18.31 0.96
N LEU A 42 2.83 17.43 1.96
CA LEU A 42 3.11 16.00 1.79
C LEU A 42 2.06 15.30 0.93
N TRP A 43 0.81 15.80 0.95
CA TRP A 43 -0.23 15.26 0.08
C TRP A 43 0.05 15.56 -1.39
N GLU A 44 0.45 16.78 -1.72
CA GLU A 44 0.78 17.15 -3.09
C GLU A 44 1.95 16.32 -3.64
N ILE A 45 3.00 16.11 -2.80
CA ILE A 45 4.15 15.28 -3.17
C ILE A 45 3.70 13.83 -3.38
N PHE A 46 2.95 13.29 -2.42
CA PHE A 46 2.44 11.92 -2.47
C PHE A 46 1.60 11.69 -3.73
N SER A 47 0.59 12.55 -3.97
CA SER A 47 -0.32 12.44 -5.12
C SER A 47 0.40 12.47 -6.45
N ARG A 48 1.38 13.39 -6.59
CA ARG A 48 2.21 13.47 -7.80
C ARG A 48 3.06 12.22 -8.00
N ASN A 49 3.70 11.71 -6.95
CA ASN A 49 4.57 10.55 -7.05
C ASN A 49 3.75 9.25 -7.24
N LEU A 50 2.56 9.15 -6.64
CA LEU A 50 1.62 8.05 -6.89
C LEU A 50 1.16 8.07 -8.36
N ALA A 51 0.85 9.23 -8.91
CA ALA A 51 0.48 9.37 -10.32
C ALA A 51 1.64 9.01 -11.27
N ALA A 52 2.89 9.31 -10.89
CA ALA A 52 4.07 8.95 -11.67
C ALA A 52 4.29 7.43 -11.81
N VAL A 53 3.67 6.64 -10.94
CA VAL A 53 3.67 5.17 -10.99
C VAL A 53 2.31 4.60 -11.40
N ASN A 54 1.48 5.38 -12.07
CA ASN A 54 0.14 5.05 -12.58
C ASN A 54 -0.93 4.81 -11.50
N GLY A 55 -0.70 5.21 -10.25
CA GLY A 55 -1.75 5.23 -9.23
C GLY A 55 -2.57 6.51 -9.31
N ARG A 56 -3.70 6.52 -8.62
CA ARG A 56 -4.64 7.66 -8.57
C ARG A 56 -4.82 8.15 -7.14
N SER A 57 -5.01 9.45 -6.96
CA SER A 57 -5.44 10.04 -5.70
C SER A 57 -6.80 10.69 -5.85
N MET A 58 -7.69 10.43 -4.89
CA MET A 58 -9.05 10.98 -4.83
C MET A 58 -9.31 11.57 -3.46
N GLN A 59 -10.18 12.58 -3.39
CA GLN A 59 -10.54 13.27 -2.14
C GLN A 59 -12.04 13.22 -1.85
N SER A 60 -12.80 12.48 -2.64
CA SER A 60 -14.25 12.39 -2.47
C SER A 60 -14.76 11.00 -2.82
N VAL A 61 -15.70 10.50 -2.02
CA VAL A 61 -16.38 9.23 -2.29
C VAL A 61 -17.26 9.33 -3.53
N ALA A 62 -17.78 10.51 -3.86
CA ALA A 62 -18.57 10.73 -5.08
C ALA A 62 -17.71 10.58 -6.35
N GLU A 63 -16.46 11.08 -6.32
CA GLU A 63 -15.48 10.85 -7.38
C GLU A 63 -15.20 9.36 -7.56
N LEU A 64 -14.97 8.64 -6.45
CA LEU A 64 -14.76 7.19 -6.46
C LEU A 64 -15.98 6.44 -7.03
N ALA A 65 -17.20 6.79 -6.62
CA ALA A 65 -18.43 6.19 -7.14
C ALA A 65 -18.55 6.37 -8.66
N THR A 66 -18.28 7.58 -9.15
CA THR A 66 -18.29 7.88 -10.58
C THR A 66 -17.24 7.05 -11.34
N PHE A 67 -16.02 6.95 -10.79
CA PHE A 67 -14.95 6.15 -11.38
C PHE A 67 -15.33 4.66 -11.46
N LEU A 68 -15.78 4.07 -10.34
CA LEU A 68 -16.17 2.66 -10.30
C LEU A 68 -17.29 2.34 -11.28
N ALA A 69 -18.34 3.16 -11.30
CA ALA A 69 -19.45 2.99 -12.23
C ALA A 69 -19.02 3.11 -13.71
N SER A 70 -18.21 4.13 -14.03
CA SER A 70 -17.76 4.35 -15.42
C SER A 70 -16.78 3.28 -15.93
N SER A 71 -16.05 2.61 -15.03
CA SER A 71 -15.14 1.51 -15.33
C SER A 71 -15.81 0.13 -15.23
N GLY A 72 -17.12 0.07 -15.02
CA GLY A 72 -17.89 -1.19 -14.96
C GLY A 72 -17.67 -2.00 -13.68
N GLN A 73 -17.15 -1.38 -12.63
CA GLN A 73 -16.88 -2.03 -11.34
C GLN A 73 -18.11 -1.86 -10.43
N SER A 74 -18.96 -2.87 -10.38
CA SER A 74 -20.27 -2.78 -9.72
C SER A 74 -20.35 -3.52 -8.38
N HIS A 75 -19.43 -4.45 -8.11
CA HIS A 75 -19.45 -5.31 -6.93
C HIS A 75 -18.07 -5.34 -6.24
N GLY A 76 -18.04 -5.16 -4.93
CA GLY A 76 -16.77 -5.20 -4.21
C GLY A 76 -16.90 -5.29 -2.70
N TYR A 77 -15.75 -5.36 -2.08
CA TYR A 77 -15.59 -5.41 -0.63
C TYR A 77 -15.24 -4.03 -0.06
N CYS A 78 -15.78 -3.73 1.11
CA CYS A 78 -15.37 -2.59 1.92
C CYS A 78 -15.06 -3.05 3.36
N ASP A 79 -13.94 -2.60 3.91
CA ASP A 79 -13.62 -2.81 5.32
C ASP A 79 -14.80 -2.35 6.19
N PRO A 80 -15.30 -3.18 7.13
CA PRO A 80 -16.43 -2.81 8.00
C PRO A 80 -16.27 -1.46 8.70
N ALA A 81 -15.04 -1.12 9.10
CA ALA A 81 -14.77 0.16 9.78
C ALA A 81 -14.87 1.39 8.86
N LEU A 82 -14.88 1.16 7.54
CA LEU A 82 -15.03 2.21 6.52
C LEU A 82 -16.45 2.26 5.94
N TYR A 83 -17.32 1.32 6.30
CA TYR A 83 -18.61 1.16 5.64
C TYR A 83 -19.46 2.42 5.70
N GLU A 84 -19.63 3.02 6.86
CA GLU A 84 -20.45 4.23 7.01
C GLU A 84 -19.91 5.44 6.22
N ARG A 85 -18.58 5.57 6.14
CA ARG A 85 -17.92 6.71 5.48
C ARG A 85 -17.78 6.52 3.97
N VAL A 86 -17.62 5.30 3.50
CA VAL A 86 -17.31 4.99 2.09
C VAL A 86 -18.29 3.98 1.51
N GLY A 87 -18.49 2.83 2.16
CA GLY A 87 -19.32 1.73 1.64
C GLY A 87 -20.78 2.12 1.44
N ALA A 88 -21.41 2.75 2.44
CA ALA A 88 -22.81 3.13 2.38
C ALA A 88 -23.10 4.20 1.30
N PRO A 89 -22.27 5.26 1.13
CA PRO A 89 -22.41 6.17 0.00
C PRO A 89 -22.26 5.49 -1.38
N LEU A 90 -21.36 4.51 -1.51
CA LEU A 90 -21.21 3.74 -2.76
C LEU A 90 -22.43 2.85 -3.02
N ALA A 91 -22.98 2.22 -1.98
CA ALA A 91 -24.20 1.44 -2.07
C ALA A 91 -25.40 2.34 -2.47
N ALA A 92 -25.50 3.53 -1.90
CA ALA A 92 -26.52 4.52 -2.28
C ALA A 92 -26.36 5.00 -3.74
N ALA A 93 -25.14 4.95 -4.29
CA ALA A 93 -24.85 5.23 -5.70
C ALA A 93 -25.14 4.03 -6.63
N GLY A 94 -25.66 2.91 -6.11
CA GLY A 94 -26.08 1.74 -6.89
C GLY A 94 -25.04 0.63 -7.00
N LEU A 95 -23.93 0.70 -6.25
CA LEU A 95 -22.92 -0.35 -6.23
C LEU A 95 -23.25 -1.42 -5.18
N THR A 96 -22.86 -2.66 -5.43
CA THR A 96 -22.96 -3.75 -4.43
C THR A 96 -21.72 -3.76 -3.56
N VAL A 97 -21.87 -3.49 -2.27
CA VAL A 97 -20.76 -3.37 -1.32
C VAL A 97 -20.93 -4.38 -0.18
N GLU A 98 -20.06 -5.37 -0.13
CA GLU A 98 -20.01 -6.36 0.94
C GLU A 98 -18.98 -5.96 2.02
N THR A 99 -19.30 -6.24 3.29
CA THR A 99 -18.38 -6.01 4.42
C THR A 99 -17.75 -7.31 4.96
N SER A 100 -18.20 -8.46 4.47
CA SER A 100 -17.60 -9.76 4.74
C SER A 100 -16.84 -10.24 3.51
N TYR A 101 -15.53 -10.41 3.64
CA TYR A 101 -14.70 -10.92 2.54
C TYR A 101 -14.66 -12.45 2.58
N GLU A 102 -15.19 -13.10 1.55
CA GLU A 102 -15.18 -14.54 1.38
C GLU A 102 -14.06 -14.99 0.47
N ARG A 103 -13.06 -15.68 1.04
CA ARG A 103 -11.87 -16.12 0.28
C ARG A 103 -12.21 -17.02 -0.90
N GLY A 104 -13.26 -17.85 -0.79
CA GLY A 104 -13.70 -18.74 -1.86
C GLY A 104 -14.33 -18.03 -3.06
N ARG A 105 -14.67 -16.75 -2.88
CA ARG A 105 -15.31 -15.90 -3.89
C ARG A 105 -14.41 -14.71 -4.30
N TYR A 106 -13.10 -14.86 -4.17
CA TYR A 106 -12.16 -13.74 -4.38
C TYR A 106 -12.26 -13.11 -5.78
N ASP A 107 -12.67 -13.89 -6.80
CA ASP A 107 -12.85 -13.41 -8.18
C ASP A 107 -14.15 -12.62 -8.39
N ASP A 108 -15.11 -12.70 -7.45
CA ASP A 108 -16.37 -11.96 -7.55
C ASP A 108 -16.17 -10.47 -7.22
N TYR A 109 -15.14 -10.13 -6.44
CA TYR A 109 -14.87 -8.76 -6.03
C TYR A 109 -14.09 -8.01 -7.08
N GLN A 110 -14.72 -7.04 -7.71
CA GLN A 110 -14.11 -6.18 -8.74
C GLN A 110 -13.33 -5.02 -8.11
N PHE A 111 -13.76 -4.57 -6.91
CA PHE A 111 -13.02 -3.58 -6.12
C PHE A 111 -12.88 -4.02 -4.66
N GLY A 112 -11.82 -3.56 -4.03
CA GLY A 112 -11.57 -3.77 -2.60
C GLY A 112 -11.19 -2.47 -1.92
N ILE A 113 -11.95 -2.09 -0.89
CA ILE A 113 -11.73 -0.87 -0.12
C ILE A 113 -11.15 -1.25 1.23
N THR A 114 -9.92 -0.83 1.48
CA THR A 114 -9.17 -1.17 2.69
C THR A 114 -8.64 0.08 3.39
N ARG A 115 -8.25 -0.06 4.65
CA ARG A 115 -7.58 1.02 5.39
C ARG A 115 -6.08 0.99 5.10
N ALA A 116 -5.49 2.13 4.78
CA ALA A 116 -4.05 2.32 4.84
C ALA A 116 -3.62 2.73 6.25
N SER A 117 -2.52 2.18 6.75
CA SER A 117 -1.91 2.64 8.01
C SER A 117 -1.10 3.92 7.83
N GLY A 118 -0.77 4.26 6.60
CA GLY A 118 -0.08 5.48 6.23
C GLY A 118 0.33 5.50 4.77
N ALA A 119 1.11 6.51 4.41
CA ALA A 119 1.70 6.65 3.08
C ALA A 119 3.09 7.30 3.16
N ILE A 120 3.86 7.21 2.09
CA ILE A 120 5.20 7.79 1.95
C ILE A 120 5.21 8.75 0.78
N ALA A 121 5.44 10.02 1.08
CA ALA A 121 5.37 11.07 0.07
C ALA A 121 6.46 10.94 -1.00
N GLU A 122 7.71 10.66 -0.61
CA GLU A 122 8.84 10.62 -1.54
C GLU A 122 8.72 9.58 -2.65
N SER A 123 7.97 8.49 -2.41
CA SER A 123 7.82 7.39 -3.36
C SER A 123 6.39 7.21 -3.89
N GLY A 124 5.40 7.92 -3.34
CA GLY A 124 3.99 7.70 -3.67
C GLY A 124 3.50 6.32 -3.21
N THR A 125 4.03 5.81 -2.10
CA THR A 125 3.74 4.47 -1.59
C THR A 125 2.66 4.51 -0.51
N LEU A 126 1.67 3.63 -0.61
CA LEU A 126 0.71 3.33 0.45
C LEU A 126 1.25 2.23 1.36
N ILE A 127 0.94 2.31 2.65
CA ILE A 127 1.36 1.34 3.65
C ILE A 127 0.14 0.57 4.14
N LEU A 128 0.15 -0.75 3.95
CA LEU A 128 -0.85 -1.66 4.48
C LEU A 128 -0.19 -2.52 5.56
N ASP A 129 -0.76 -2.49 6.75
CA ASP A 129 -0.27 -3.22 7.91
C ASP A 129 -1.34 -4.24 8.32
N ASP A 130 -1.02 -5.52 8.28
CA ASP A 130 -1.95 -6.61 8.59
C ASP A 130 -2.58 -6.52 9.99
N GLU A 131 -1.86 -5.91 10.94
CA GLU A 131 -2.32 -5.75 12.31
C GLU A 131 -3.39 -4.64 12.42
N ARG A 132 -3.40 -3.68 11.50
CA ARG A 132 -4.21 -2.45 11.57
C ARG A 132 -5.12 -2.24 10.39
N THR A 133 -4.86 -2.94 9.30
CA THR A 133 -5.63 -2.80 8.05
C THR A 133 -6.52 -3.99 7.80
N SER A 134 -7.18 -3.97 6.69
CA SER A 134 -8.19 -4.92 6.28
C SER A 134 -7.59 -6.25 5.83
N ARG A 135 -8.44 -7.14 5.39
CA ARG A 135 -8.04 -8.42 4.80
C ARG A 135 -7.07 -8.20 3.64
N ARG A 136 -5.88 -8.81 3.69
CA ARG A 136 -4.83 -8.67 2.65
C ARG A 136 -5.34 -9.02 1.26
N LEU A 137 -6.13 -10.10 1.12
CA LEU A 137 -6.69 -10.48 -0.17
C LEU A 137 -7.64 -9.43 -0.73
N ALA A 138 -8.36 -8.68 0.09
CA ALA A 138 -9.22 -7.59 -0.37
C ALA A 138 -8.41 -6.43 -0.99
N ALA A 139 -7.13 -6.32 -0.67
CA ALA A 139 -6.23 -5.35 -1.29
C ALA A 139 -5.51 -5.91 -2.53
N LEU A 140 -5.39 -7.23 -2.67
CA LEU A 140 -4.52 -7.84 -3.68
C LEU A 140 -5.26 -8.57 -4.80
N SER A 141 -6.48 -9.07 -4.56
CA SER A 141 -7.22 -9.85 -5.55
C SER A 141 -8.10 -9.02 -6.50
N PRO A 142 -8.82 -7.96 -6.04
CA PRO A 142 -9.68 -7.19 -6.93
C PRO A 142 -8.89 -6.40 -7.99
N TRP A 143 -9.53 -6.15 -9.12
CA TRP A 143 -8.95 -5.31 -10.17
C TRP A 143 -8.68 -3.87 -9.69
N VAL A 144 -9.59 -3.30 -8.89
CA VAL A 144 -9.44 -1.97 -8.30
C VAL A 144 -9.17 -2.10 -6.81
N HIS A 145 -8.02 -1.65 -6.34
CA HIS A 145 -7.74 -1.49 -4.93
C HIS A 145 -7.85 -0.02 -4.52
N VAL A 146 -8.69 0.25 -3.53
CA VAL A 146 -8.87 1.58 -2.91
C VAL A 146 -8.34 1.54 -1.48
N ALA A 147 -7.25 2.21 -1.24
CA ALA A 147 -6.70 2.39 0.10
C ALA A 147 -7.19 3.72 0.68
N VAL A 148 -7.99 3.65 1.75
CA VAL A 148 -8.45 4.85 2.46
C VAL A 148 -7.36 5.33 3.39
N LEU A 149 -6.94 6.58 3.20
CA LEU A 149 -5.80 7.21 3.86
C LEU A 149 -6.25 8.44 4.65
N GLU A 150 -5.81 8.55 5.89
CA GLU A 150 -5.93 9.79 6.66
C GLU A 150 -4.74 10.71 6.33
N ARG A 151 -5.01 11.97 6.00
CA ARG A 151 -3.97 12.94 5.56
C ARG A 151 -2.83 13.08 6.56
N GLY A 152 -3.11 13.01 7.86
CA GLY A 152 -2.12 13.11 8.94
C GLY A 152 -1.15 11.92 9.04
N THR A 153 -1.39 10.83 8.31
CA THR A 153 -0.53 9.63 8.32
C THR A 153 0.44 9.55 7.13
N ILE A 154 0.63 10.65 6.41
CA ILE A 154 1.59 10.71 5.31
C ILE A 154 2.97 11.06 5.86
N HIS A 155 3.89 10.12 5.76
CA HIS A 155 5.29 10.27 6.11
C HIS A 155 6.07 10.91 4.96
N ARG A 156 7.08 11.69 5.29
CA ARG A 156 7.92 12.36 4.28
C ARG A 156 8.77 11.34 3.52
N THR A 157 9.46 10.49 4.28
CA THR A 157 10.44 9.53 3.78
C THR A 157 10.14 8.10 4.24
N ILE A 158 10.80 7.13 3.60
CA ILE A 158 10.79 5.73 4.03
C ILE A 158 11.30 5.59 5.48
N ALA A 159 12.34 6.35 5.85
CA ALA A 159 12.90 6.29 7.19
C ALA A 159 11.89 6.76 8.26
N ASP A 160 11.14 7.83 7.98
CA ASP A 160 10.08 8.33 8.87
C ASP A 160 8.96 7.30 9.03
N ALA A 161 8.57 6.66 7.93
CA ALA A 161 7.56 5.61 7.94
C ALA A 161 8.00 4.39 8.77
N LEU A 162 9.23 3.92 8.57
CA LEU A 162 9.78 2.80 9.35
C LEU A 162 9.85 3.11 10.85
N ALA A 163 10.21 4.32 11.22
CA ALA A 163 10.22 4.75 12.61
C ALA A 163 8.81 4.75 13.23
N ALA A 164 7.78 5.08 12.46
CA ALA A 164 6.40 5.13 12.90
C ALA A 164 5.71 3.75 12.97
N LEU A 165 6.13 2.80 12.14
CA LEU A 165 5.52 1.45 12.06
C LEU A 165 5.89 0.55 13.25
N GLY A 166 7.01 0.83 13.94
CA GLY A 166 7.44 0.06 15.09
C GLY A 166 7.73 -1.41 14.76
N ASP A 167 7.19 -2.32 15.60
CA ASP A 167 7.45 -3.76 15.51
C ASP A 167 6.44 -4.53 14.63
N SER A 168 5.69 -3.86 13.76
CA SER A 168 4.77 -4.54 12.85
C SER A 168 5.54 -5.54 11.97
N THR A 169 5.06 -6.79 11.93
CA THR A 169 5.77 -7.89 11.29
C THR A 169 5.35 -8.15 9.85
N ASN A 170 4.19 -7.64 9.45
CA ASN A 170 3.62 -7.86 8.13
C ASN A 170 3.17 -6.54 7.50
N ILE A 171 4.03 -5.94 6.72
CA ILE A 171 3.79 -4.68 6.04
C ILE A 171 3.85 -4.92 4.54
N ILE A 172 2.84 -4.42 3.82
CA ILE A 172 2.83 -4.37 2.36
C ILE A 172 3.01 -2.91 1.95
N TRP A 173 3.97 -2.68 1.09
CA TRP A 173 4.27 -1.39 0.49
C TRP A 173 3.72 -1.39 -0.94
N VAL A 174 2.70 -0.58 -1.18
CA VAL A 174 1.98 -0.52 -2.45
C VAL A 174 2.37 0.77 -3.17
N THR A 175 3.13 0.62 -4.25
CA THR A 175 3.63 1.75 -5.06
C THR A 175 3.05 1.65 -6.47
N GLY A 176 1.81 2.09 -6.61
CA GLY A 176 1.04 2.00 -7.85
C GLY A 176 0.43 0.62 -8.11
N PRO A 177 -0.16 0.40 -9.29
CA PRO A 177 -0.73 -0.88 -9.74
C PRO A 177 0.29 -2.01 -9.77
N SER A 178 -0.19 -3.26 -9.73
CA SER A 178 0.65 -4.44 -9.93
C SER A 178 1.28 -4.40 -11.32
N LYS A 179 2.61 -4.58 -11.39
CA LYS A 179 3.36 -4.54 -12.65
C LYS A 179 4.21 -5.80 -12.81
N THR A 180 4.11 -6.40 -13.97
CA THR A 180 4.95 -7.54 -14.36
C THR A 180 5.71 -7.17 -15.62
N ALA A 181 7.03 -7.39 -15.63
CA ALA A 181 7.83 -7.28 -16.83
C ALA A 181 7.84 -8.63 -17.55
N ASP A 182 7.41 -8.67 -18.80
CA ASP A 182 7.57 -9.83 -19.66
C ASP A 182 9.04 -9.98 -20.10
N VAL A 183 9.39 -11.16 -20.63
CA VAL A 183 10.72 -11.49 -21.16
C VAL A 183 11.17 -10.49 -22.23
N GLU A 184 10.23 -9.87 -22.94
CA GLU A 184 10.46 -8.84 -23.96
C GLU A 184 10.57 -7.41 -23.40
N GLY A 185 10.51 -7.23 -22.07
CA GLY A 185 10.60 -5.91 -21.44
C GLY A 185 9.31 -5.09 -21.49
N ILE A 186 8.19 -5.68 -21.90
CA ILE A 186 6.88 -5.04 -21.90
C ILE A 186 6.32 -5.09 -20.48
N LEU A 187 6.00 -3.92 -19.92
CA LEU A 187 5.31 -3.80 -18.62
C LEU A 187 3.81 -4.05 -18.82
N ILE A 188 3.29 -5.07 -18.11
CA ILE A 188 1.86 -5.39 -18.08
C ILE A 188 1.36 -5.10 -16.67
N GLU A 189 0.27 -4.34 -16.57
CA GLU A 189 -0.37 -4.04 -15.28
C GLU A 189 -1.52 -5.01 -14.99
N GLY A 190 -1.74 -5.31 -13.71
CA GLY A 190 -2.90 -6.08 -13.24
C GLY A 190 -2.79 -7.61 -13.37
N VAL A 191 -1.63 -8.18 -13.69
CA VAL A 191 -1.49 -9.65 -13.86
C VAL A 191 -1.51 -10.39 -12.54
N HIS A 192 -0.80 -9.91 -11.53
CA HIS A 192 -0.63 -10.56 -10.24
C HIS A 192 -1.15 -9.73 -9.06
N GLY A 193 -2.05 -8.80 -9.32
CA GLY A 193 -2.64 -7.91 -8.34
C GLY A 193 -3.48 -6.84 -9.02
N PRO A 194 -3.91 -5.78 -8.31
CA PRO A 194 -4.76 -4.75 -8.87
C PRO A 194 -4.17 -4.05 -10.09
N GLY A 195 -4.97 -3.90 -11.14
CA GLY A 195 -4.65 -3.08 -12.31
C GLY A 195 -4.88 -1.58 -12.07
N GLU A 196 -5.69 -1.24 -11.05
CA GLU A 196 -5.93 0.12 -10.63
C GLU A 196 -5.65 0.27 -9.13
N GLN A 197 -4.79 1.22 -8.79
CA GLN A 197 -4.46 1.56 -7.40
C GLN A 197 -4.92 2.97 -7.09
N ILE A 198 -5.82 3.11 -6.10
CA ILE A 198 -6.40 4.39 -5.69
C ILE A 198 -6.08 4.68 -4.23
N ALA A 199 -5.62 5.89 -3.94
CA ALA A 199 -5.55 6.46 -2.60
C ALA A 199 -6.74 7.40 -2.41
N LEU A 200 -7.69 7.04 -1.54
CA LEU A 200 -8.81 7.90 -1.16
C LEU A 200 -8.47 8.57 0.17
N VAL A 201 -8.27 9.88 0.14
CA VAL A 201 -8.02 10.69 1.34
C VAL A 201 -9.34 11.27 1.87
N LEU A 202 -9.59 11.05 3.15
CA LEU A 202 -10.78 11.53 3.86
C LEU A 202 -10.39 12.40 5.07
#